data_0aa2dcd0dd2cefe0d0c3b54dd7702bf3
#
_entry.id   0aa2dcd0dd2cefe0d0c3b54dd7702bf3
#
_cell.length_a   1.000
_cell.length_b   1.000
_cell.length_c   1.000
_cell.angle_alpha   90.00
_cell.angle_beta   90.00
_cell.angle_gamma   90.00
#
_symmetry.space_group_name_H-M   'P 1'
#
loop_
_entity.id
_entity.type
_entity.pdbx_description
1 polymer ?
#
loop_
_entity_poly.entity_id
_entity_poly.type
_entity_poly.pdbx_seq_one_letter_code
_entity_poly.pdbx_strand_id
1 'polypeptide(L)'
;ESANQIFPEVHNLLFKEFHIGMPVTPYDKKETLASVCKANGKNLQEVINCLNKGHSDKNVDIITCDELNQKIESDNKPVLLDIRESWERDISRIEGSHIINAENNEHVLGTFEKGREIVLIDWKQDRSPSFQKWLTQRGFTNIKCLEGGIDLWSEKIDTKLNRYDIDEDDGYRYEDILDEDGDHDDHEGHDHP
;
A
#
# COMPACT_ATOMS: atom_id res chain seq x y z
N GLU A 1 12.25 -13.58 2.16
CA GLU A 1 11.27 -12.61 1.65
C GLU A 1 11.35 -12.55 0.13
N SER A 2 10.22 -12.58 -0.56
CA SER A 2 10.15 -12.52 -2.01
C SER A 2 10.46 -11.11 -2.49
N ALA A 3 11.24 -10.98 -3.58
CA ALA A 3 11.53 -9.67 -4.16
C ALA A 3 10.25 -8.91 -4.58
N ASN A 4 9.18 -9.62 -4.92
CA ASN A 4 7.86 -9.04 -5.23
C ASN A 4 7.16 -8.43 -4.02
N GLN A 5 7.35 -8.98 -2.81
CA GLN A 5 6.79 -8.41 -1.59
C GLN A 5 7.45 -7.09 -1.21
N ILE A 6 8.75 -6.96 -1.54
CA ILE A 6 9.52 -5.75 -1.25
C ILE A 6 9.34 -4.70 -2.36
N PHE A 7 9.08 -5.14 -3.60
CA PHE A 7 9.06 -4.26 -4.77
C PHE A 7 8.07 -4.76 -5.84
N PRO A 8 6.80 -4.32 -5.80
CA PRO A 8 5.76 -4.79 -6.73
C PRO A 8 6.09 -4.58 -8.20
N GLU A 9 6.87 -3.57 -8.52
CA GLU A 9 7.30 -3.27 -9.90
C GLU A 9 8.59 -3.96 -10.33
N VAL A 10 9.12 -4.89 -9.53
CA VAL A 10 10.40 -5.56 -9.80
C VAL A 10 10.46 -6.16 -11.20
N HIS A 11 9.37 -6.76 -11.67
CA HIS A 11 9.30 -7.37 -12.99
C HIS A 11 9.44 -6.35 -14.12
N ASN A 12 8.72 -5.23 -13.99
CA ASN A 12 8.78 -4.14 -14.98
C ASN A 12 10.20 -3.56 -15.06
N LEU A 13 10.84 -3.38 -13.91
CA LEU A 13 12.21 -2.86 -13.84
C LEU A 13 13.21 -3.86 -14.40
N LEU A 14 13.10 -5.16 -14.06
CA LEU A 14 13.96 -6.21 -14.59
C LEU A 14 13.83 -6.33 -16.11
N PHE A 15 12.62 -6.21 -16.64
CA PHE A 15 12.40 -6.22 -18.08
C PHE A 15 13.00 -4.98 -18.75
N LYS A 16 12.72 -3.81 -18.23
CA LYS A 16 13.11 -2.53 -18.83
C LYS A 16 14.63 -2.30 -18.80
N GLU A 17 15.28 -2.55 -17.67
CA GLU A 17 16.68 -2.21 -17.46
C GLU A 17 17.64 -3.37 -17.79
N PHE A 18 17.19 -4.61 -17.63
CA PHE A 18 18.03 -5.79 -17.80
C PHE A 18 17.56 -6.73 -18.91
N HIS A 19 16.42 -6.46 -19.55
CA HIS A 19 15.79 -7.30 -20.58
C HIS A 19 15.52 -8.74 -20.08
N ILE A 20 15.25 -8.87 -18.77
CA ILE A 20 14.83 -10.14 -18.17
C ILE A 20 13.31 -10.24 -18.34
N GLY A 21 12.89 -11.15 -19.23
CA GLY A 21 11.48 -11.38 -19.52
C GLY A 21 10.74 -12.06 -18.37
N MET A 22 9.43 -11.83 -18.28
CA MET A 22 8.56 -12.58 -17.38
C MET A 22 8.48 -14.03 -17.82
N PRO A 23 8.57 -15.01 -16.92
CA PRO A 23 8.31 -16.40 -17.28
C PRO A 23 6.85 -16.58 -17.70
N VAL A 24 6.61 -17.48 -18.63
CA VAL A 24 5.26 -17.86 -19.08
C VAL A 24 4.52 -18.65 -17.99
N THR A 25 5.25 -19.21 -17.04
CA THR A 25 4.73 -19.95 -15.88
C THR A 25 5.09 -19.21 -14.60
N PRO A 26 4.27 -19.33 -13.52
CA PRO A 26 4.63 -18.76 -12.23
C PRO A 26 6.02 -19.21 -11.79
N TYR A 27 6.77 -18.31 -11.16
CA TYR A 27 8.08 -18.64 -10.59
C TYR A 27 7.97 -19.80 -9.59
N ASP A 28 8.92 -20.74 -9.65
CA ASP A 28 9.06 -21.74 -8.59
C ASP A 28 9.32 -20.99 -7.26
N LYS A 29 8.63 -21.39 -6.19
CA LYS A 29 8.83 -20.82 -4.83
C LYS A 29 10.29 -20.90 -4.35
N LYS A 30 11.12 -21.71 -5.02
CA LYS A 30 12.57 -21.84 -4.77
C LYS A 30 13.43 -20.94 -5.65
N GLU A 31 12.84 -20.25 -6.61
CA GLU A 31 13.60 -19.39 -7.50
C GLU A 31 13.99 -18.09 -6.78
N THR A 32 15.26 -17.76 -6.84
CA THR A 32 15.83 -16.59 -6.19
C THR A 32 16.23 -15.55 -7.23
N LEU A 33 16.31 -14.28 -6.85
CA LEU A 33 16.84 -13.24 -7.73
C LEU A 33 18.24 -13.58 -8.23
N ALA A 34 19.06 -14.23 -7.40
CA ALA A 34 20.39 -14.69 -7.79
C ALA A 34 20.34 -15.74 -8.89
N SER A 35 19.40 -16.70 -8.83
CA SER A 35 19.23 -17.71 -9.88
C SER A 35 18.75 -17.12 -11.19
N VAL A 36 17.83 -16.17 -11.12
CA VAL A 36 17.32 -15.43 -12.30
C VAL A 36 18.44 -14.62 -12.96
N CYS A 37 19.19 -13.86 -12.18
CA CYS A 37 20.34 -13.11 -12.70
C CYS A 37 21.36 -14.01 -13.37
N LYS A 38 21.71 -15.12 -12.73
CA LYS A 38 22.66 -16.11 -13.27
C LYS A 38 22.17 -16.72 -14.59
N ALA A 39 20.88 -17.11 -14.65
CA ALA A 39 20.29 -17.68 -15.86
C ALA A 39 20.28 -16.70 -17.05
N ASN A 40 20.19 -15.40 -16.78
CA ASN A 40 20.19 -14.33 -17.79
C ASN A 40 21.55 -13.65 -17.99
N GLY A 41 22.62 -14.18 -17.40
CA GLY A 41 23.99 -13.62 -17.53
C GLY A 41 24.13 -12.21 -16.94
N LYS A 42 23.32 -11.86 -15.92
CA LYS A 42 23.33 -10.54 -15.28
C LYS A 42 24.08 -10.56 -13.94
N ASN A 43 24.72 -9.46 -13.61
CA ASN A 43 25.39 -9.28 -12.34
C ASN A 43 24.35 -9.02 -11.24
N LEU A 44 24.29 -9.89 -10.24
CA LEU A 44 23.34 -9.78 -9.14
C LEU A 44 23.46 -8.44 -8.40
N GLN A 45 24.67 -7.95 -8.16
CA GLN A 45 24.88 -6.70 -7.42
C GLN A 45 24.39 -5.47 -8.22
N GLU A 46 24.57 -5.48 -9.55
CA GLU A 46 24.05 -4.42 -10.42
C GLU A 46 22.52 -4.41 -10.40
N VAL A 47 21.90 -5.59 -10.45
CA VAL A 47 20.43 -5.72 -10.35
C VAL A 47 19.94 -5.25 -8.99
N ILE A 48 20.55 -5.67 -7.88
CA ILE A 48 20.23 -5.20 -6.54
C ILE A 48 20.38 -3.68 -6.43
N ASN A 49 21.46 -3.12 -6.96
CA ASN A 49 21.69 -1.67 -6.92
C ASN A 49 20.63 -0.91 -7.74
N CYS A 50 20.20 -1.46 -8.87
CA CYS A 50 19.13 -0.89 -9.69
C CYS A 50 17.77 -0.97 -8.99
N LEU A 51 17.44 -2.10 -8.38
CA LEU A 51 16.24 -2.28 -7.58
C LEU A 51 16.23 -1.31 -6.38
N ASN A 52 17.33 -1.19 -5.68
CA ASN A 52 17.47 -0.24 -4.58
C ASN A 52 17.39 1.22 -5.04
N LYS A 53 17.86 1.55 -6.23
CA LYS A 53 17.68 2.89 -6.82
C LYS A 53 16.23 3.14 -7.24
N GLY A 54 15.57 2.15 -7.80
CA GLY A 54 14.16 2.22 -8.15
C GLY A 54 13.25 2.31 -6.90
N HIS A 55 13.64 1.64 -5.82
CA HIS A 55 12.97 1.71 -4.52
C HIS A 55 13.34 2.98 -3.74
N SER A 56 14.54 3.50 -3.95
CA SER A 56 15.01 4.79 -3.47
C SER A 56 14.74 5.86 -4.53
N ASP A 57 13.49 6.06 -4.90
CA ASP A 57 13.08 7.37 -5.43
C ASP A 57 13.33 8.36 -4.29
N LYS A 58 14.51 9.00 -4.33
CA LYS A 58 15.07 9.88 -3.29
C LYS A 58 14.23 11.16 -3.05
N ASN A 59 12.99 11.17 -3.48
CA ASN A 59 12.07 12.29 -3.42
C ASN A 59 10.68 11.88 -2.91
N VAL A 60 10.55 10.79 -2.15
CA VAL A 60 9.29 10.51 -1.44
C VAL A 60 9.31 11.29 -0.15
N ASP A 61 8.51 12.34 -0.07
CA ASP A 61 8.30 13.07 1.16
C ASP A 61 7.39 12.24 2.08
N ILE A 62 7.89 11.93 3.26
CA ILE A 62 7.19 11.09 4.26
C ILE A 62 6.81 11.96 5.45
N ILE A 63 5.68 11.64 6.06
CA ILE A 63 5.27 12.17 7.36
C ILE A 63 5.11 11.00 8.32
N THR A 64 5.66 11.11 9.52
CA THR A 64 5.51 10.08 10.56
C THR A 64 4.09 10.07 11.12
N CYS A 65 3.67 8.95 11.72
CA CYS A 65 2.36 8.85 12.37
C CYS A 65 2.22 9.90 13.49
N ASP A 66 3.26 10.11 14.28
CA ASP A 66 3.24 11.10 15.37
C ASP A 66 3.12 12.53 14.87
N GLU A 67 3.85 12.91 13.82
CA GLU A 67 3.75 14.23 13.20
C GLU A 67 2.38 14.47 12.60
N LEU A 68 1.81 13.46 11.92
CA LEU A 68 0.46 13.56 11.36
C LEU A 68 -0.57 13.71 12.47
N ASN A 69 -0.47 12.94 13.55
CA ASN A 69 -1.40 13.04 14.68
C ASN A 69 -1.42 14.44 15.28
N GLN A 70 -0.25 15.04 15.49
CA GLN A 70 -0.14 16.42 15.97
C GLN A 70 -0.78 17.43 15.00
N LYS A 71 -0.58 17.23 13.69
CA LYS A 71 -1.14 18.10 12.65
C LYS A 71 -2.66 18.00 12.56
N ILE A 72 -3.25 16.82 12.72
CA ILE A 72 -4.69 16.62 12.70
C ILE A 72 -5.37 17.38 13.85
N GLU A 73 -4.71 17.51 14.98
CA GLU A 73 -5.23 18.26 16.13
C GLU A 73 -5.03 19.78 16.03
N SER A 74 -4.22 20.26 15.09
CA SER A 74 -3.91 21.68 14.90
C SER A 74 -4.94 22.42 14.04
N ASP A 75 -4.88 23.75 14.04
CA ASP A 75 -5.71 24.59 13.17
C ASP A 75 -5.33 24.48 11.68
N ASN A 76 -4.10 24.03 11.38
CA ASN A 76 -3.59 23.88 10.02
C ASN A 76 -3.53 22.40 9.61
N LYS A 77 -4.69 21.74 9.60
CA LYS A 77 -4.82 20.33 9.25
C LYS A 77 -4.47 20.09 7.79
N PRO A 78 -3.66 19.06 7.47
CA PRO A 78 -3.46 18.64 6.09
C PRO A 78 -4.74 18.05 5.51
N VAL A 79 -4.82 17.98 4.20
CA VAL A 79 -5.82 17.18 3.49
C VAL A 79 -5.37 15.71 3.55
N LEU A 80 -6.22 14.84 4.04
CA LEU A 80 -5.98 13.40 4.07
C LEU A 80 -6.62 12.77 2.84
N LEU A 81 -5.82 12.21 1.94
CA LEU A 81 -6.28 11.47 0.78
C LEU A 81 -6.02 9.98 0.96
N ASP A 82 -7.08 9.24 1.07
CA ASP A 82 -7.04 7.79 1.17
C ASP A 82 -7.16 7.19 -0.24
N ILE A 83 -6.10 6.54 -0.68
CA ILE A 83 -5.97 5.97 -2.02
C ILE A 83 -6.29 4.48 -2.05
N ARG A 84 -6.82 3.96 -0.95
CA ARG A 84 -7.22 2.56 -0.84
C ARG A 84 -8.58 2.30 -1.48
N GLU A 85 -8.90 1.03 -1.66
CA GLU A 85 -10.21 0.60 -2.10
C GLU A 85 -11.31 0.89 -1.04
N SER A 86 -12.56 0.98 -1.48
CA SER A 86 -13.67 1.30 -0.58
C SER A 86 -13.83 0.29 0.54
N TRP A 87 -13.66 -1.00 0.26
CA TRP A 87 -13.75 -2.06 1.25
C TRP A 87 -12.64 -1.97 2.32
N GLU A 88 -11.41 -1.57 1.96
CA GLU A 88 -10.33 -1.34 2.91
C GLU A 88 -10.68 -0.23 3.90
N ARG A 89 -11.36 0.82 3.42
CA ARG A 89 -11.83 1.93 4.24
C ARG A 89 -12.99 1.57 5.15
N ASP A 90 -13.81 0.61 4.76
CA ASP A 90 -14.91 0.12 5.58
C ASP A 90 -14.39 -0.65 6.80
N ILE A 91 -13.24 -1.30 6.68
CA ILE A 91 -12.56 -1.96 7.80
C ILE A 91 -11.97 -0.93 8.76
N SER A 92 -11.20 0.02 8.23
CA SER A 92 -10.54 1.04 9.04
C SER A 92 -10.26 2.29 8.22
N ARG A 93 -10.35 3.48 8.84
CA ARG A 93 -10.03 4.76 8.20
C ARG A 93 -9.59 5.79 9.23
N ILE A 94 -8.78 6.73 8.79
CA ILE A 94 -8.48 7.93 9.58
C ILE A 94 -9.65 8.91 9.38
N GLU A 95 -10.22 9.38 10.47
CA GLU A 95 -11.37 10.30 10.44
C GLU A 95 -11.03 11.58 9.65
N GLY A 96 -11.99 12.02 8.84
CA GLY A 96 -11.82 13.20 7.98
C GLY A 96 -11.00 12.96 6.71
N SER A 97 -10.59 11.72 6.41
CA SER A 97 -9.94 11.41 5.14
C SER A 97 -10.94 11.34 3.98
N HIS A 98 -10.50 11.80 2.81
CA HIS A 98 -11.24 11.74 1.55
C HIS A 98 -10.78 10.54 0.74
N ILE A 99 -11.72 9.72 0.28
CA ILE A 99 -11.39 8.67 -0.68
C ILE A 99 -11.10 9.28 -2.05
N ILE A 100 -10.05 8.81 -2.69
CA ILE A 100 -9.72 9.17 -4.06
C ILE A 100 -9.47 7.92 -4.88
N ASN A 101 -10.13 7.81 -6.03
CA ASN A 101 -10.03 6.71 -6.97
C ASN A 101 -10.11 7.20 -8.42
N ALA A 102 -10.10 6.29 -9.38
CA ALA A 102 -10.13 6.63 -10.80
C ALA A 102 -11.39 7.41 -11.22
N GLU A 103 -12.52 7.18 -10.56
CA GLU A 103 -13.81 7.76 -10.92
C GLU A 103 -13.99 9.19 -10.40
N ASN A 104 -13.40 9.50 -9.22
CA ASN A 104 -13.63 10.79 -8.54
C ASN A 104 -12.41 11.71 -8.47
N ASN A 105 -11.24 11.28 -8.98
CA ASN A 105 -9.99 12.00 -8.77
C ASN A 105 -10.01 13.45 -9.27
N GLU A 106 -10.58 13.70 -10.45
CA GLU A 106 -10.65 15.07 -11.02
C GLU A 106 -11.52 15.99 -10.14
N HIS A 107 -12.65 15.48 -9.66
CA HIS A 107 -13.54 16.22 -8.78
C HIS A 107 -12.87 16.51 -7.44
N VAL A 108 -12.33 15.49 -6.79
CA VAL A 108 -11.68 15.61 -5.46
C VAL A 108 -10.49 16.57 -5.53
N LEU A 109 -9.60 16.38 -6.52
CA LEU A 109 -8.41 17.22 -6.67
C LEU A 109 -8.74 18.66 -7.09
N GLY A 110 -9.85 18.86 -7.80
CA GLY A 110 -10.34 20.21 -8.18
C GLY A 110 -10.77 21.04 -6.98
N THR A 111 -11.00 20.45 -5.82
CA THR A 111 -11.38 21.17 -4.59
C THR A 111 -10.20 21.73 -3.81
N PHE A 112 -8.96 21.33 -4.13
CA PHE A 112 -7.78 21.69 -3.36
C PHE A 112 -6.82 22.58 -4.15
N GLU A 113 -6.27 23.59 -3.46
CA GLU A 113 -5.19 24.40 -4.01
C GLU A 113 -3.91 23.57 -4.18
N LYS A 114 -3.14 23.84 -5.23
CA LYS A 114 -1.93 23.06 -5.57
C LYS A 114 -0.82 23.09 -4.51
N GLY A 115 -0.79 24.13 -3.68
CA GLY A 115 0.15 24.28 -2.56
C GLY A 115 -0.36 23.72 -1.24
N ARG A 116 -1.61 23.24 -1.18
CA ARG A 116 -2.19 22.67 0.04
C ARG A 116 -1.43 21.43 0.49
N GLU A 117 -1.12 21.32 1.78
CA GLU A 117 -0.50 20.11 2.32
C GLU A 117 -1.46 18.95 2.21
N ILE A 118 -1.01 17.88 1.54
CA ILE A 118 -1.74 16.63 1.31
C ILE A 118 -0.95 15.50 1.94
N VAL A 119 -1.63 14.63 2.68
CA VAL A 119 -1.06 13.38 3.18
C VAL A 119 -1.80 12.22 2.52
N LEU A 120 -1.04 11.36 1.85
CA LEU A 120 -1.54 10.15 1.22
C LEU A 120 -1.58 9.01 2.23
N ILE A 121 -2.71 8.32 2.28
CA ILE A 121 -2.95 7.17 3.13
C ILE A 121 -3.15 5.95 2.22
N ASP A 122 -2.33 4.95 2.40
CA ASP A 122 -2.48 3.61 1.84
C ASP A 122 -2.36 2.56 2.95
N TRP A 123 -2.25 1.28 2.58
CA TRP A 123 -2.18 0.20 3.57
C TRP A 123 -0.86 0.19 4.35
N LYS A 124 0.28 -0.01 3.65
CA LYS A 124 1.64 -0.13 4.23
C LYS A 124 2.68 0.76 3.52
N GLN A 125 2.27 1.86 2.93
CA GLN A 125 3.13 2.78 2.16
C GLN A 125 3.70 2.15 0.88
N ASP A 126 2.99 1.23 0.27
CA ASP A 126 3.36 0.53 -0.96
C ASP A 126 2.88 1.25 -2.24
N ARG A 127 1.70 1.88 -2.20
CA ARG A 127 1.05 2.58 -3.33
C ARG A 127 1.28 4.09 -3.32
N SER A 128 1.42 4.70 -2.14
CA SER A 128 1.48 6.15 -1.97
C SER A 128 2.68 6.82 -2.65
N PRO A 129 3.89 6.25 -2.77
CA PRO A 129 4.98 6.86 -3.51
C PRO A 129 4.67 7.09 -5.00
N SER A 130 4.06 6.12 -5.65
CA SER A 130 3.64 6.24 -7.06
C SER A 130 2.55 7.30 -7.24
N PHE A 131 1.61 7.36 -6.30
CA PHE A 131 0.54 8.34 -6.31
C PHE A 131 1.04 9.76 -6.02
N GLN A 132 2.01 9.93 -5.13
CA GLN A 132 2.69 11.22 -4.88
C GLN A 132 3.32 11.76 -6.17
N LYS A 133 4.03 10.92 -6.91
CA LYS A 133 4.61 11.27 -8.20
C LYS A 133 3.55 11.70 -9.23
N TRP A 134 2.45 10.96 -9.29
CA TRP A 134 1.31 11.29 -10.16
C TRP A 134 0.67 12.63 -9.82
N LEU A 135 0.52 12.97 -8.52
CA LEU A 135 0.03 14.29 -8.08
C LEU A 135 1.01 15.41 -8.39
N THR A 136 2.32 15.16 -8.18
CA THR A 136 3.38 16.14 -8.50
C THR A 136 3.37 16.52 -9.98
N GLN A 137 3.17 15.56 -10.88
CA GLN A 137 3.02 15.80 -12.32
C GLN A 137 1.78 16.66 -12.65
N ARG A 138 0.79 16.69 -11.76
CA ARG A 138 -0.41 17.54 -11.86
C ARG A 138 -0.29 18.89 -11.17
N GLY A 139 0.92 19.23 -10.72
CA GLY A 139 1.26 20.52 -10.14
C GLY A 139 1.00 20.68 -8.64
N PHE A 140 0.68 19.62 -7.92
CA PHE A 140 0.66 19.65 -6.47
C PHE A 140 2.10 19.64 -5.94
N THR A 141 2.41 20.50 -4.96
CA THR A 141 3.79 20.75 -4.53
C THR A 141 4.08 20.34 -3.08
N ASN A 142 3.05 20.03 -2.29
CA ASN A 142 3.21 19.74 -0.86
C ASN A 142 2.48 18.45 -0.53
N ILE A 143 3.06 17.31 -0.92
CA ILE A 143 2.46 15.99 -0.79
C ILE A 143 3.38 15.13 0.05
N LYS A 144 2.84 14.43 1.03
CA LYS A 144 3.57 13.49 1.87
C LYS A 144 2.89 12.13 1.88
N CYS A 145 3.66 11.07 2.05
CA CYS A 145 3.16 9.72 2.27
C CYS A 145 3.17 9.41 3.77
N LEU A 146 2.09 8.85 4.29
CA LEU A 146 2.05 8.39 5.68
C LEU A 146 3.00 7.22 5.86
N GLU A 147 3.95 7.35 6.80
CA GLU A 147 4.90 6.30 7.16
C GLU A 147 4.17 5.01 7.56
N GLY A 148 4.46 3.92 6.86
CA GLY A 148 3.87 2.61 7.11
C GLY A 148 2.36 2.53 6.90
N GLY A 149 1.75 3.55 6.30
CA GLY A 149 0.32 3.59 5.97
C GLY A 149 -0.60 3.48 7.19
N ILE A 150 -1.84 3.06 6.93
CA ILE A 150 -2.84 2.91 8.00
C ILE A 150 -2.52 1.74 8.93
N ASP A 151 -1.77 0.75 8.47
CA ASP A 151 -1.36 -0.38 9.31
C ASP A 151 -0.50 0.08 10.49
N LEU A 152 0.53 0.91 10.21
CA LEU A 152 1.36 1.50 11.26
C LEU A 152 0.60 2.54 12.10
N TRP A 153 -0.31 3.29 11.49
CA TRP A 153 -1.20 4.22 12.20
C TRP A 153 -2.06 3.50 13.22
N SER A 154 -2.68 2.38 12.83
CA SER A 154 -3.50 1.54 13.70
C SER A 154 -2.69 0.95 14.86
N GLU A 155 -1.41 0.66 14.64
CA GLU A 155 -0.54 0.12 15.68
C GLU A 155 -0.12 1.19 16.70
N LYS A 156 0.24 2.40 16.22
CA LYS A 156 0.87 3.42 17.05
C LYS A 156 -0.07 4.46 17.62
N ILE A 157 -1.09 4.86 16.86
CA ILE A 157 -1.91 6.04 17.17
C ILE A 157 -3.32 5.65 17.56
N ASP A 158 -4.04 4.94 16.72
CA ASP A 158 -5.42 4.55 16.97
C ASP A 158 -5.56 3.03 17.00
N THR A 159 -5.24 2.46 18.15
CA THR A 159 -5.28 1.01 18.38
C THR A 159 -6.69 0.39 18.39
N LYS A 160 -7.73 1.21 18.19
CA LYS A 160 -9.12 0.75 18.04
C LYS A 160 -9.48 0.45 16.60
N LEU A 161 -8.66 0.91 15.65
CA LEU A 161 -8.86 0.59 14.25
C LEU A 161 -8.53 -0.86 13.99
N ASN A 162 -9.41 -1.54 13.27
CA ASN A 162 -9.16 -2.91 12.83
C ASN A 162 -7.98 -2.93 11.86
N ARG A 163 -7.11 -3.93 12.02
CA ARG A 163 -6.03 -4.20 11.09
C ARG A 163 -6.45 -5.35 10.19
N TYR A 164 -5.97 -5.33 8.98
CA TYR A 164 -6.22 -6.37 7.98
C TYR A 164 -4.92 -6.72 7.27
N ASP A 165 -4.89 -7.88 6.66
CA ASP A 165 -3.81 -8.31 5.78
C ASP A 165 -4.37 -8.56 4.38
N ILE A 166 -3.56 -8.36 3.36
CA ILE A 166 -3.93 -8.64 1.98
C ILE A 166 -3.14 -9.87 1.58
N ASP A 167 -3.81 -11.01 1.45
CA ASP A 167 -3.19 -12.20 0.91
C ASP A 167 -3.18 -12.12 -0.61
N GLU A 168 -1.99 -11.99 -1.21
CA GLU A 168 -1.81 -11.83 -2.65
C GLU A 168 -2.23 -13.09 -3.43
N ASP A 169 -2.28 -14.26 -2.79
CA ASP A 169 -2.57 -15.53 -3.46
C ASP A 169 -4.07 -15.82 -3.61
N ASP A 170 -4.94 -15.30 -2.72
CA ASP A 170 -6.37 -15.64 -2.69
C ASP A 170 -7.33 -14.47 -2.93
N GLY A 171 -6.84 -13.25 -3.07
CA GLY A 171 -7.67 -12.05 -3.20
C GLY A 171 -8.53 -11.85 -1.95
N TYR A 172 -7.96 -11.22 -0.97
CA TYR A 172 -8.59 -10.93 0.29
C TYR A 172 -9.99 -10.32 0.13
N ARG A 173 -11.01 -10.93 0.78
CA ARG A 173 -12.39 -10.45 0.76
C ARG A 173 -12.78 -9.96 2.14
N TYR A 174 -13.44 -8.82 2.17
CA TYR A 174 -14.01 -8.24 3.40
C TYR A 174 -14.89 -9.23 4.18
N GLU A 175 -15.60 -10.09 3.45
CA GLU A 175 -16.46 -11.14 4.00
C GLU A 175 -15.70 -12.13 4.88
N ASP A 176 -14.43 -12.36 4.58
CA ASP A 176 -13.57 -13.31 5.33
C ASP A 176 -13.25 -12.80 6.75
N ILE A 177 -13.39 -11.48 7.03
CA ILE A 177 -13.18 -10.90 8.36
C ILE A 177 -14.42 -11.02 9.23
N LEU A 178 -15.60 -10.95 8.62
CA LEU A 178 -16.87 -10.98 9.35
C LEU A 178 -17.24 -12.37 9.86
N ASP A 179 -16.66 -13.42 9.29
CA ASP A 179 -16.93 -14.81 9.67
C ASP A 179 -16.16 -15.27 10.92
N GLU A 180 -15.15 -14.52 11.38
CA GLU A 180 -14.40 -14.86 12.60
C GLU A 180 -15.17 -14.53 13.90
N ASP A 181 -16.19 -13.69 13.86
CA ASP A 181 -17.05 -13.35 15.00
C ASP A 181 -18.41 -14.08 15.00
N GLY A 182 -18.63 -14.99 14.05
CA GLY A 182 -19.87 -15.72 13.88
C GLY A 182 -19.98 -16.95 14.78
N ASP A 183 -20.76 -16.84 15.82
CA ASP A 183 -21.41 -17.83 16.66
C ASP A 183 -21.18 -19.30 16.26
N HIS A 184 -20.35 -19.97 17.02
CA HIS A 184 -20.48 -21.40 17.23
C HIS A 184 -21.75 -21.68 18.05
N ASP A 185 -22.90 -21.70 17.41
CA ASP A 185 -24.09 -22.31 17.97
C ASP A 185 -23.87 -23.83 18.02
N ASP A 186 -23.53 -24.31 19.22
CA ASP A 186 -23.55 -25.68 19.62
C ASP A 186 -24.97 -26.25 19.43
N HIS A 187 -25.22 -26.87 18.31
CA HIS A 187 -26.36 -27.79 18.20
C HIS A 187 -26.00 -29.12 18.84
N GLU A 188 -26.21 -29.16 20.16
CA GLU A 188 -26.34 -30.40 20.90
C GLU A 188 -27.42 -31.28 20.27
N GLY A 189 -27.05 -32.53 20.12
CA GLY A 189 -27.85 -33.59 19.56
C GLY A 189 -29.16 -33.85 20.30
N HIS A 190 -30.19 -34.07 19.54
CA HIS A 190 -31.38 -34.75 20.00
C HIS A 190 -31.29 -36.24 19.63
N ASP A 191 -30.95 -37.00 20.65
CA ASP A 191 -31.33 -38.42 20.72
C ASP A 191 -32.85 -38.52 20.71
N HIS A 192 -33.35 -39.43 19.88
CA HIS A 192 -34.69 -39.96 20.01
C HIS A 192 -34.64 -41.49 20.16
N PRO A 193 -35.54 -42.05 21.02
CA PRO A 193 -35.62 -43.47 21.37
C PRO A 193 -36.14 -44.36 20.26
#